data_d4c5cc04ef2a61f972bfd1c817f01c85
#
_entry.id   d4c5cc04ef2a61f972bfd1c817f01c85
#
_cell.length_a   1.000
_cell.length_b   1.000
_cell.length_c   1.000
_cell.angle_alpha   90.00
_cell.angle_beta   90.00
_cell.angle_gamma   90.00
#
_symmetry.space_group_name_H-M   'P 1'
#
loop_
_entity.id
_entity.type
_entity.pdbx_description
1 polymer ?
#
loop_
_entity_poly.entity_id
_entity_poly.type
_entity_poly.pdbx_seq_one_letter_code
_entity_poly.pdbx_strand_id
1 'polypeptide(L)'
;RQDDINTRSNTINYLSGSSVYNPNQPGLGVPLEMTMALHSDAGCSKNDEIIGSLGIYTTDFNNGKLNSGIDRYASRDLADILLTQIQKDIRLNYQSPWTRRSMWNRNYSETRLPAIPSTIIELLSHQNFADMQLGHDPNFKFTVGRAIYKGILQFMNSQHGKDYIVQPLPVSNFAIHFGKKKNTLELTWKGEDDPLEPTARPREYIVYTRIGYGGFDNGTLVSKPYYSVKVEPGLVYSFKVTAVNRGGESFPSEILSAYKAKRERERILIVNGFDRISGPAVINTPDRAGFDLEQDPGVPYLSNISFCGVQSGFNRTQAGKEGEGSLGHSGNELEGMEIAGNTFDYSFIHGKAIQAAGKYSFVSCSDEAVENGIVTLEDYPIVDYILGLEKEDPATKAYYKTFSSPMQRLITSCLLY
;
A
#
# COMPACT_ATOMS: atom_id res chain seq x y z
N ARG A 1 30.83 -1.94 -9.58
CA ARG A 1 30.16 -1.03 -8.62
C ARG A 1 29.93 0.36 -9.20
N GLN A 2 30.95 0.97 -9.83
CA GLN A 2 30.80 2.30 -10.42
C GLN A 2 29.87 2.29 -11.64
N ASP A 3 29.91 1.23 -12.44
CA ASP A 3 29.02 1.03 -13.59
C ASP A 3 27.58 0.86 -13.16
N ASP A 4 27.31 0.10 -12.09
CA ASP A 4 25.96 -0.11 -11.54
C ASP A 4 25.33 1.23 -11.09
N ILE A 5 26.05 2.04 -10.33
CA ILE A 5 25.57 3.34 -9.85
C ILE A 5 25.26 4.30 -11.01
N ASN A 6 26.15 4.35 -12.02
CA ASN A 6 25.99 5.26 -13.15
C ASN A 6 24.96 4.76 -14.17
N THR A 7 24.76 3.45 -14.29
CA THR A 7 23.83 2.86 -15.27
C THR A 7 22.41 3.37 -15.08
N ARG A 8 21.95 3.55 -13.84
CA ARG A 8 20.61 4.08 -13.56
C ARG A 8 20.41 5.48 -14.18
N SER A 9 21.31 6.41 -13.89
CA SER A 9 21.27 7.77 -14.44
C SER A 9 21.46 7.79 -15.97
N ASN A 10 22.36 6.96 -16.49
CA ASN A 10 22.57 6.84 -17.92
C ASN A 10 21.36 6.27 -18.65
N THR A 11 20.67 5.31 -18.05
CA THR A 11 19.41 4.76 -18.58
C THR A 11 18.32 5.83 -18.65
N ILE A 12 18.16 6.64 -17.59
CA ILE A 12 17.22 7.78 -17.57
C ILE A 12 17.55 8.75 -18.69
N ASN A 13 18.83 9.09 -18.86
CA ASN A 13 19.28 10.00 -19.90
C ASN A 13 19.04 9.44 -21.31
N TYR A 14 19.27 8.13 -21.51
CA TYR A 14 18.99 7.46 -22.77
C TYR A 14 17.48 7.40 -23.07
N LEU A 15 16.66 7.10 -22.08
CA LEU A 15 15.20 7.11 -22.24
C LEU A 15 14.69 8.51 -22.59
N SER A 16 15.14 9.54 -21.85
CA SER A 16 14.66 10.92 -22.02
C SER A 16 15.31 11.68 -23.16
N GLY A 17 16.47 11.26 -23.64
CA GLY A 17 17.22 11.91 -24.71
C GLY A 17 16.37 12.10 -25.98
N SER A 18 16.56 13.21 -26.66
CA SER A 18 15.75 13.67 -27.82
C SER A 18 14.31 14.06 -27.47
N SER A 19 13.91 14.05 -26.20
CA SER A 19 12.61 14.59 -25.75
C SER A 19 12.70 16.11 -25.54
N VAL A 20 11.55 16.73 -25.34
CA VAL A 20 11.44 18.18 -25.01
C VAL A 20 12.11 18.53 -23.67
N TYR A 21 12.25 17.59 -22.76
CA TYR A 21 12.89 17.77 -21.45
C TYR A 21 14.39 17.47 -21.45
N ASN A 22 14.91 16.77 -22.48
CA ASN A 22 16.33 16.47 -22.65
C ASN A 22 16.70 16.55 -24.15
N PRO A 23 16.58 17.73 -24.80
CA PRO A 23 16.68 17.87 -26.25
C PRO A 23 18.10 17.72 -26.79
N ASN A 24 19.12 17.98 -25.96
CA ASN A 24 20.51 18.07 -26.38
C ASN A 24 21.30 16.76 -26.21
N GLN A 25 20.62 15.66 -25.92
CA GLN A 25 21.21 14.34 -25.74
C GLN A 25 20.48 13.33 -26.62
N PRO A 26 21.16 12.45 -27.36
CA PRO A 26 20.49 11.41 -28.13
C PRO A 26 19.83 10.37 -27.22
N GLY A 27 18.66 9.85 -27.63
CA GLY A 27 17.94 8.86 -26.87
C GLY A 27 16.61 8.45 -27.53
N LEU A 28 15.74 7.83 -26.73
CA LEU A 28 14.47 7.27 -27.20
C LEU A 28 13.32 8.27 -27.24
N GLY A 29 13.51 9.50 -26.82
CA GLY A 29 12.49 10.56 -26.86
C GLY A 29 11.36 10.40 -25.83
N VAL A 30 11.50 9.56 -24.80
CA VAL A 30 10.49 9.42 -23.75
C VAL A 30 10.43 10.72 -22.96
N PRO A 31 9.26 11.38 -22.84
CA PRO A 31 9.14 12.69 -22.21
C PRO A 31 9.14 12.57 -20.67
N LEU A 32 10.25 12.08 -20.11
CA LEU A 32 10.46 12.05 -18.67
C LEU A 32 10.76 13.47 -18.17
N GLU A 33 9.98 13.93 -17.20
CA GLU A 33 10.07 15.31 -16.68
C GLU A 33 10.86 15.42 -15.39
N MET A 34 10.95 14.33 -14.64
CA MET A 34 11.70 14.22 -13.39
C MET A 34 12.13 12.79 -13.11
N THR A 35 13.04 12.63 -12.18
CA THR A 35 13.42 11.33 -11.62
C THR A 35 13.62 11.44 -10.11
N MET A 36 13.32 10.36 -9.42
CA MET A 36 13.53 10.23 -7.97
C MET A 36 14.16 8.87 -7.69
N ALA A 37 15.21 8.85 -6.90
CA ALA A 37 15.75 7.64 -6.29
C ALA A 37 15.22 7.52 -4.86
N LEU A 38 14.63 6.39 -4.52
CA LEU A 38 14.15 6.10 -3.17
C LEU A 38 15.13 5.19 -2.47
N HIS A 39 15.72 5.69 -1.40
CA HIS A 39 16.76 5.03 -0.61
C HIS A 39 16.34 4.92 0.86
N SER A 40 17.12 4.19 1.63
CA SER A 40 17.14 4.22 3.08
C SER A 40 18.55 4.60 3.54
N ASP A 41 18.63 5.51 4.50
CA ASP A 41 19.88 5.99 5.09
C ASP A 41 20.40 5.01 6.14
N ALA A 42 21.63 5.22 6.59
CA ALA A 42 22.29 4.51 7.69
C ALA A 42 22.43 5.42 8.91
N GLY A 43 22.57 4.83 10.07
CA GLY A 43 22.78 5.53 11.36
C GLY A 43 21.61 5.35 12.32
N CYS A 44 21.86 5.59 13.60
CA CYS A 44 20.86 5.48 14.65
C CYS A 44 20.89 6.72 15.56
N SER A 45 19.77 7.02 16.20
CA SER A 45 19.72 8.03 17.24
C SER A 45 20.14 7.44 18.58
N LYS A 46 20.75 8.29 19.45
CA LYS A 46 21.19 7.86 20.79
C LYS A 46 20.03 7.51 21.73
N ASN A 47 18.87 8.09 21.50
CA ASN A 47 17.70 7.98 22.37
C ASN A 47 16.56 7.20 21.72
N ASP A 48 16.83 6.44 20.64
CA ASP A 48 15.82 5.74 19.87
C ASP A 48 14.72 6.69 19.32
N GLU A 49 15.12 7.92 18.96
CA GLU A 49 14.24 8.91 18.35
C GLU A 49 14.19 8.71 16.84
N ILE A 50 13.12 9.17 16.24
CA ILE A 50 12.95 9.14 14.78
C ILE A 50 14.00 9.99 14.09
N ILE A 51 14.77 9.39 13.17
CA ILE A 51 15.69 10.08 12.27
C ILE A 51 14.91 10.73 11.11
N GLY A 52 13.98 10.01 10.51
CA GLY A 52 13.10 10.52 9.48
C GLY A 52 13.75 10.68 8.11
N SER A 53 13.17 11.54 7.27
CA SER A 53 13.50 11.62 5.84
C SER A 53 14.46 12.75 5.49
N LEU A 54 15.36 12.50 4.52
CA LEU A 54 16.31 13.45 3.96
C LEU A 54 16.16 13.51 2.44
N GLY A 55 16.19 14.71 1.88
CA GLY A 55 16.26 14.93 0.42
C GLY A 55 17.67 15.38 0.02
N ILE A 56 18.17 14.82 -1.06
CA ILE A 56 19.48 15.15 -1.62
C ILE A 56 19.31 15.60 -3.07
N TYR A 57 19.97 16.69 -3.43
CA TYR A 57 19.94 17.27 -4.77
C TYR A 57 21.33 17.83 -5.12
N THR A 58 21.54 18.22 -6.38
CA THR A 58 22.78 18.85 -6.84
C THR A 58 22.46 20.09 -7.66
N THR A 59 22.96 21.25 -7.25
CA THR A 59 22.79 22.52 -7.99
C THR A 59 24.08 23.00 -8.67
N ASP A 60 25.25 22.65 -8.16
CA ASP A 60 26.56 23.15 -8.55
C ASP A 60 27.27 22.33 -9.64
N PHE A 61 26.52 21.61 -10.46
CA PHE A 61 27.02 20.82 -11.59
C PHE A 61 26.56 21.44 -12.92
N ASN A 62 27.40 21.38 -13.95
CA ASN A 62 27.12 21.90 -15.29
C ASN A 62 26.64 23.37 -15.27
N ASN A 63 27.41 24.25 -14.58
CA ASN A 63 27.07 25.66 -14.41
C ASN A 63 25.67 25.93 -13.84
N GLY A 64 25.15 25.05 -13.02
CA GLY A 64 23.82 25.14 -12.42
C GLY A 64 22.65 24.85 -13.37
N LYS A 65 22.91 24.25 -14.55
CA LYS A 65 21.89 24.00 -15.56
C LYS A 65 21.71 22.51 -15.86
N LEU A 66 20.49 22.14 -16.19
CA LEU A 66 20.14 20.87 -16.82
C LEU A 66 20.35 20.98 -18.34
N ASN A 67 20.31 19.85 -19.07
CA ASN A 67 20.55 19.85 -20.51
C ASN A 67 19.52 20.64 -21.32
N SER A 68 18.32 20.80 -20.82
CA SER A 68 17.27 21.68 -21.39
C SER A 68 17.53 23.17 -21.18
N GLY A 69 18.53 23.55 -20.38
CA GLY A 69 18.78 24.92 -19.95
C GLY A 69 18.02 25.36 -18.68
N ILE A 70 17.13 24.51 -18.15
CA ILE A 70 16.43 24.73 -16.89
C ILE A 70 17.44 24.79 -15.74
N ASP A 71 17.19 25.62 -14.75
CA ASP A 71 18.00 25.73 -13.56
C ASP A 71 17.91 24.45 -12.71
N ARG A 72 19.05 24.00 -12.17
CA ARG A 72 19.08 22.83 -11.26
C ARG A 72 18.36 23.08 -9.93
N TYR A 73 17.95 24.31 -9.62
CA TYR A 73 17.03 24.55 -8.51
C TYR A 73 15.72 23.82 -8.65
N ALA A 74 15.28 23.42 -9.86
CA ALA A 74 14.14 22.54 -10.05
C ALA A 74 14.31 21.19 -9.32
N SER A 75 15.54 20.66 -9.23
CA SER A 75 15.85 19.45 -8.43
C SER A 75 15.70 19.69 -6.93
N ARG A 76 16.09 20.87 -6.44
CA ARG A 76 15.89 21.29 -5.04
C ARG A 76 14.40 21.40 -4.72
N ASP A 77 13.64 22.03 -5.59
CA ASP A 77 12.20 22.23 -5.39
C ASP A 77 11.45 20.89 -5.40
N LEU A 78 11.86 19.95 -6.26
CA LEU A 78 11.36 18.58 -6.25
C LEU A 78 11.62 17.89 -4.90
N ALA A 79 12.85 17.97 -4.38
CA ALA A 79 13.21 17.41 -3.08
C ALA A 79 12.40 18.03 -1.93
N ASP A 80 12.23 19.35 -1.93
CA ASP A 80 11.51 20.10 -0.91
C ASP A 80 10.02 19.73 -0.86
N ILE A 81 9.38 19.68 -2.02
CA ILE A 81 7.96 19.32 -2.16
C ILE A 81 7.72 17.88 -1.67
N LEU A 82 8.55 16.93 -2.13
CA LEU A 82 8.43 15.52 -1.75
C LEU A 82 8.60 15.33 -0.24
N LEU A 83 9.67 15.87 0.35
CA LEU A 83 9.93 15.77 1.78
C LEU A 83 8.84 16.39 2.63
N THR A 84 8.34 17.55 2.22
CA THR A 84 7.27 18.26 2.94
C THR A 84 5.98 17.46 2.93
N GLN A 85 5.63 16.87 1.78
CA GLN A 85 4.43 16.05 1.66
C GLN A 85 4.55 14.73 2.44
N ILE A 86 5.71 14.06 2.37
CA ILE A 86 5.99 12.84 3.12
C ILE A 86 5.85 13.10 4.63
N GLN A 87 6.52 14.14 5.16
CA GLN A 87 6.42 14.48 6.57
C GLN A 87 4.99 14.78 7.00
N LYS A 88 4.27 15.59 6.21
CA LYS A 88 2.89 15.98 6.50
C LYS A 88 1.99 14.75 6.65
N ASP A 89 2.01 13.85 5.69
CA ASP A 89 1.13 12.68 5.68
C ASP A 89 1.47 11.68 6.78
N ILE A 90 2.75 11.43 7.03
CA ILE A 90 3.18 10.55 8.12
C ILE A 90 2.75 11.10 9.46
N ARG A 91 2.98 12.39 9.72
CA ARG A 91 2.61 13.01 11.00
C ARG A 91 1.12 12.94 11.26
N LEU A 92 0.30 13.15 10.24
CA LEU A 92 -1.16 13.13 10.38
C LEU A 92 -1.71 11.72 10.54
N ASN A 93 -1.23 10.74 9.76
CA ASN A 93 -1.74 9.38 9.81
C ASN A 93 -1.24 8.58 11.02
N TYR A 94 -0.01 8.84 11.48
CA TYR A 94 0.60 8.06 12.55
C TYR A 94 0.74 8.81 13.87
N GLN A 95 0.36 10.10 13.92
CA GLN A 95 0.62 10.96 15.06
C GLN A 95 2.09 10.88 15.54
N SER A 96 2.99 10.63 14.60
CA SER A 96 4.41 10.41 14.82
C SER A 96 5.19 11.73 14.69
N PRO A 97 6.21 12.00 15.50
CA PRO A 97 7.09 13.16 15.36
C PRO A 97 8.07 13.01 14.17
N TRP A 98 7.58 12.53 13.03
CA TRP A 98 8.42 12.28 11.85
C TRP A 98 9.23 13.51 11.47
N THR A 99 10.53 13.32 11.32
CA THR A 99 11.47 14.41 11.08
C THR A 99 11.68 14.62 9.58
N ARG A 100 11.51 15.87 9.14
CA ARG A 100 12.00 16.33 7.86
C ARG A 100 13.41 16.93 8.10
N ARG A 101 14.43 16.21 7.69
CA ARG A 101 15.82 16.63 7.85
C ARG A 101 16.16 17.81 6.92
N SER A 102 17.19 18.57 7.26
CA SER A 102 17.73 19.61 6.36
C SER A 102 18.25 18.96 5.07
N MET A 103 17.81 19.47 3.94
CA MET A 103 18.20 18.93 2.63
C MET A 103 19.69 19.11 2.37
N TRP A 104 20.28 18.18 1.64
CA TRP A 104 21.69 18.20 1.26
C TRP A 104 21.89 18.58 -0.21
N ASN A 105 22.64 19.63 -0.46
CA ASN A 105 23.22 19.89 -1.78
C ASN A 105 24.52 19.09 -1.90
N ARG A 106 24.45 17.92 -2.53
CA ARG A 106 25.57 16.97 -2.61
C ARG A 106 25.70 16.36 -3.99
N ASN A 107 26.94 16.17 -4.42
CA ASN A 107 27.30 15.70 -5.75
C ASN A 107 27.27 14.15 -5.83
N TYR A 108 26.07 13.55 -5.72
CA TYR A 108 25.86 12.12 -5.99
C TYR A 108 25.56 11.86 -7.47
N SER A 109 25.85 10.66 -7.98
CA SER A 109 25.61 10.33 -9.39
C SER A 109 24.14 10.43 -9.76
N GLU A 110 23.24 9.97 -8.91
CA GLU A 110 21.77 9.98 -9.11
C GLU A 110 21.14 11.38 -9.04
N THR A 111 21.85 12.38 -8.50
CA THR A 111 21.38 13.78 -8.50
C THR A 111 22.14 14.67 -9.47
N ARG A 112 23.35 14.28 -9.87
CA ARG A 112 24.21 15.04 -10.78
C ARG A 112 24.02 14.66 -12.25
N LEU A 113 24.04 13.33 -12.54
CA LEU A 113 24.10 12.82 -13.91
C LEU A 113 22.77 12.91 -14.69
N PRO A 114 21.58 12.76 -14.06
CA PRO A 114 20.34 12.93 -14.81
C PRO A 114 20.26 14.32 -15.46
N ALA A 115 19.82 14.35 -16.72
CA ALA A 115 19.68 15.56 -17.52
C ALA A 115 18.38 16.32 -17.25
N ILE A 116 17.50 15.74 -16.42
CA ILE A 116 16.21 16.25 -15.99
C ILE A 116 16.20 16.45 -14.45
N PRO A 117 15.24 17.19 -13.87
CA PRO A 117 15.13 17.37 -12.43
C PRO A 117 15.22 16.04 -11.67
N SER A 118 16.09 15.96 -10.68
CA SER A 118 16.42 14.70 -10.01
C SER A 118 16.69 14.89 -8.52
N THR A 119 16.24 13.94 -7.70
CA THR A 119 16.50 13.92 -6.25
C THR A 119 16.67 12.51 -5.74
N ILE A 120 17.40 12.36 -4.63
CA ILE A 120 17.37 11.17 -3.78
C ILE A 120 16.51 11.50 -2.57
N ILE A 121 15.61 10.62 -2.22
CA ILE A 121 14.86 10.64 -0.95
C ILE A 121 15.36 9.47 -0.11
N GLU A 122 16.11 9.78 0.92
CA GLU A 122 16.40 8.86 2.01
C GLU A 122 15.17 8.84 2.92
N LEU A 123 14.31 7.84 2.74
CA LEU A 123 13.01 7.83 3.39
C LEU A 123 13.10 7.72 4.91
N LEU A 124 13.96 6.84 5.38
CA LEU A 124 14.15 6.49 6.78
C LEU A 124 15.56 5.93 6.99
N SER A 125 15.98 5.73 8.23
CA SER A 125 17.21 4.97 8.50
C SER A 125 16.90 3.51 8.80
N HIS A 126 17.44 2.60 7.97
CA HIS A 126 17.32 1.15 8.18
C HIS A 126 18.12 0.65 9.40
N GLN A 127 18.97 1.47 10.00
CA GLN A 127 19.71 1.18 11.22
C GLN A 127 19.09 1.80 12.46
N ASN A 128 17.96 2.48 12.35
CA ASN A 128 17.27 3.11 13.47
C ASN A 128 15.97 2.37 13.77
N PHE A 129 15.86 1.83 14.98
CA PHE A 129 14.72 1.01 15.38
C PHE A 129 13.38 1.76 15.29
N ALA A 130 13.36 3.03 15.77
CA ALA A 130 12.15 3.84 15.72
C ALA A 130 11.65 4.08 14.29
N ASP A 131 12.55 4.29 13.33
CA ASP A 131 12.19 4.42 11.91
C ASP A 131 11.70 3.07 11.34
N MET A 132 12.38 1.98 11.68
CA MET A 132 12.09 0.65 11.15
C MET A 132 10.79 0.05 11.68
N GLN A 133 10.31 0.42 12.86
CA GLN A 133 8.97 0.04 13.31
C GLN A 133 7.89 0.49 12.33
N LEU A 134 8.03 1.70 11.78
CA LEU A 134 7.14 2.17 10.70
C LEU A 134 7.54 1.58 9.35
N GLY A 135 8.84 1.44 9.06
CA GLY A 135 9.33 0.89 7.79
C GLY A 135 8.83 -0.53 7.48
N HIS A 136 8.58 -1.33 8.51
CA HIS A 136 7.99 -2.67 8.37
C HIS A 136 6.46 -2.67 8.32
N ASP A 137 5.78 -1.58 8.67
CA ASP A 137 4.32 -1.49 8.60
C ASP A 137 3.86 -1.35 7.13
N PRO A 138 3.06 -2.28 6.59
CA PRO A 138 2.53 -2.18 5.24
C PRO A 138 1.67 -0.92 4.99
N ASN A 139 0.94 -0.44 6.00
CA ASN A 139 0.16 0.79 5.89
C ASN A 139 1.04 2.03 5.77
N PHE A 140 2.21 2.03 6.44
CA PHE A 140 3.19 3.08 6.27
C PHE A 140 3.70 3.15 4.82
N LYS A 141 3.95 1.99 4.21
CA LYS A 141 4.36 1.92 2.79
C LYS A 141 3.31 2.52 1.86
N PHE A 142 2.03 2.24 2.12
CA PHE A 142 0.92 2.85 1.37
C PHE A 142 0.87 4.38 1.56
N THR A 143 0.96 4.85 2.81
CA THR A 143 0.95 6.28 3.15
C THR A 143 2.10 7.03 2.47
N VAL A 144 3.31 6.48 2.52
CA VAL A 144 4.49 7.06 1.85
C VAL A 144 4.34 7.07 0.34
N GLY A 145 3.91 5.96 -0.26
CA GLY A 145 3.66 5.88 -1.69
C GLY A 145 2.66 6.93 -2.17
N ARG A 146 1.56 7.11 -1.41
CA ARG A 146 0.56 8.15 -1.70
C ARG A 146 1.11 9.57 -1.48
N ALA A 147 1.93 9.79 -0.45
CA ALA A 147 2.57 11.08 -0.21
C ALA A 147 3.54 11.47 -1.35
N ILE A 148 4.35 10.51 -1.81
CA ILE A 148 5.24 10.69 -2.97
C ILE A 148 4.41 11.02 -4.22
N TYR A 149 3.34 10.29 -4.50
CA TYR A 149 2.44 10.56 -5.62
C TYR A 149 1.86 11.99 -5.56
N LYS A 150 1.38 12.42 -4.41
CA LYS A 150 0.90 13.81 -4.22
C LYS A 150 2.01 14.83 -4.43
N GLY A 151 3.20 14.58 -3.90
CA GLY A 151 4.37 15.45 -4.11
C GLY A 151 4.77 15.57 -5.58
N ILE A 152 4.72 14.47 -6.34
CA ILE A 152 4.94 14.49 -7.79
C ILE A 152 3.90 15.37 -8.49
N LEU A 153 2.61 15.21 -8.17
CA LEU A 153 1.55 16.06 -8.74
C LEU A 153 1.75 17.53 -8.43
N GLN A 154 2.16 17.87 -7.20
CA GLN A 154 2.47 19.25 -6.79
C GLN A 154 3.66 19.81 -7.58
N PHE A 155 4.72 19.04 -7.74
CA PHE A 155 5.88 19.45 -8.54
C PHE A 155 5.47 19.69 -9.99
N MET A 156 4.74 18.76 -10.62
CA MET A 156 4.25 18.91 -11.99
C MET A 156 3.36 20.14 -12.14
N ASN A 157 2.46 20.38 -11.17
CA ASN A 157 1.66 21.60 -11.16
C ASN A 157 2.54 22.87 -11.12
N SER A 158 3.57 22.89 -10.29
CA SER A 158 4.50 24.03 -10.20
C SER A 158 5.25 24.30 -11.50
N GLN A 159 5.57 23.26 -12.27
CA GLN A 159 6.27 23.37 -13.55
C GLN A 159 5.34 23.84 -14.69
N HIS A 160 4.08 23.42 -14.66
CA HIS A 160 3.14 23.64 -15.79
C HIS A 160 2.04 24.65 -15.50
N GLY A 161 1.92 25.14 -14.26
CA GLY A 161 0.86 26.06 -13.84
C GLY A 161 -0.54 25.47 -13.98
N LYS A 162 -0.70 24.16 -13.77
CA LYS A 162 -1.97 23.45 -13.88
C LYS A 162 -2.41 22.92 -12.54
N ASP A 163 -3.69 23.08 -12.21
CA ASP A 163 -4.28 22.44 -11.05
C ASP A 163 -4.20 20.92 -11.18
N TYR A 164 -3.99 20.24 -10.05
CA TYR A 164 -4.00 18.79 -9.99
C TYR A 164 -5.18 18.29 -9.16
N ILE A 165 -5.60 17.09 -9.45
CA ILE A 165 -6.60 16.35 -8.69
C ILE A 165 -5.99 15.01 -8.32
N VAL A 166 -6.07 14.67 -7.04
CA VAL A 166 -5.55 13.39 -6.53
C VAL A 166 -6.60 12.29 -6.77
N GLN A 167 -6.16 11.11 -7.18
CA GLN A 167 -7.04 9.94 -7.29
C GLN A 167 -7.69 9.59 -5.94
N PRO A 168 -8.91 9.01 -5.92
CA PRO A 168 -9.60 8.65 -4.70
C PRO A 168 -8.85 7.60 -3.86
N LEU A 169 -9.27 7.45 -2.61
CA LEU A 169 -8.94 6.28 -1.81
C LEU A 169 -9.75 5.06 -2.30
N PRO A 170 -9.31 3.82 -2.00
CA PRO A 170 -10.12 2.63 -2.21
C PRO A 170 -11.49 2.75 -1.54
N VAL A 171 -12.47 2.05 -2.06
CA VAL A 171 -13.79 1.95 -1.43
C VAL A 171 -13.72 1.07 -0.18
N SER A 172 -14.67 1.25 0.73
CA SER A 172 -14.84 0.41 1.91
C SER A 172 -16.26 -0.18 1.99
N ASN A 173 -16.52 -1.00 3.00
CA ASN A 173 -17.83 -1.60 3.26
C ASN A 173 -18.39 -2.33 2.03
N PHE A 174 -17.54 -3.00 1.27
CA PHE A 174 -17.97 -3.73 0.10
C PHE A 174 -18.77 -4.96 0.49
N ALA A 175 -19.95 -5.12 -0.10
CA ALA A 175 -20.84 -6.24 0.17
C ALA A 175 -21.58 -6.70 -1.09
N ILE A 176 -21.81 -8.00 -1.17
CA ILE A 176 -22.62 -8.64 -2.22
C ILE A 176 -23.87 -9.22 -1.55
N HIS A 177 -25.03 -8.93 -2.10
CA HIS A 177 -26.33 -9.45 -1.68
C HIS A 177 -27.01 -10.22 -2.80
N PHE A 178 -27.87 -11.18 -2.44
CA PHE A 178 -28.80 -11.74 -3.42
C PHE A 178 -29.87 -10.70 -3.74
N GLY A 179 -30.00 -10.35 -5.01
CA GLY A 179 -30.98 -9.39 -5.47
C GLY A 179 -32.42 -9.92 -5.39
N LYS A 180 -33.39 -8.99 -5.33
CA LYS A 180 -34.82 -9.31 -5.33
C LYS A 180 -35.28 -9.99 -6.60
N LYS A 181 -34.65 -9.71 -7.74
CA LYS A 181 -34.93 -10.36 -9.02
C LYS A 181 -34.25 -11.72 -9.10
N LYS A 182 -34.87 -12.67 -9.79
CA LYS A 182 -34.30 -14.01 -9.97
C LYS A 182 -32.88 -13.93 -10.61
N ASN A 183 -31.94 -14.63 -10.04
CA ASN A 183 -30.55 -14.73 -10.52
C ASN A 183 -29.88 -13.37 -10.69
N THR A 184 -30.11 -12.45 -9.77
CA THR A 184 -29.36 -11.19 -9.68
C THR A 184 -28.57 -11.12 -8.39
N LEU A 185 -27.42 -10.44 -8.47
CA LEU A 185 -26.64 -9.97 -7.32
C LEU A 185 -26.73 -8.47 -7.27
N GLU A 186 -26.69 -7.93 -6.07
CA GLU A 186 -26.62 -6.51 -5.77
C GLU A 186 -25.34 -6.25 -4.98
N LEU A 187 -24.51 -5.36 -5.50
CA LEU A 187 -23.24 -4.97 -4.91
C LEU A 187 -23.40 -3.58 -4.34
N THR A 188 -22.91 -3.37 -3.13
CA THR A 188 -22.91 -2.08 -2.44
C THR A 188 -21.54 -1.81 -1.84
N TRP A 189 -21.15 -0.57 -1.75
CA TRP A 189 -19.90 -0.12 -1.15
C TRP A 189 -20.02 1.33 -0.69
N LYS A 190 -19.00 1.83 -0.03
CA LYS A 190 -18.89 3.24 0.37
C LYS A 190 -17.68 3.85 -0.30
N GLY A 191 -17.84 5.03 -0.93
CA GLY A 191 -16.72 5.84 -1.37
C GLY A 191 -16.10 6.59 -0.19
N GLU A 192 -14.78 6.60 -0.11
CA GLU A 192 -14.07 7.22 1.00
C GLU A 192 -13.57 8.63 0.64
N ASP A 193 -13.82 9.57 1.53
CA ASP A 193 -13.19 10.90 1.48
C ASP A 193 -11.78 10.79 2.08
N ASP A 194 -10.80 11.43 1.43
CA ASP A 194 -9.45 11.53 1.99
C ASP A 194 -9.36 12.78 2.87
N PRO A 195 -9.22 12.65 4.20
CA PRO A 195 -9.15 13.81 5.09
C PRO A 195 -7.90 14.67 4.88
N LEU A 196 -6.87 14.10 4.24
CA LEU A 196 -5.62 14.79 3.93
C LEU A 196 -5.60 15.43 2.54
N GLU A 197 -6.60 15.12 1.70
CA GLU A 197 -6.62 15.57 0.30
C GLU A 197 -8.06 15.81 -0.21
N PRO A 198 -8.56 17.04 -0.07
CA PRO A 198 -9.93 17.36 -0.46
C PRO A 198 -10.26 17.15 -1.94
N THR A 199 -9.25 17.10 -2.81
CA THR A 199 -9.44 16.88 -4.25
C THR A 199 -9.73 15.43 -4.59
N ALA A 200 -9.42 14.49 -3.68
CA ALA A 200 -9.47 13.04 -3.88
C ALA A 200 -10.88 12.44 -3.75
N ARG A 201 -11.94 13.25 -3.83
CA ARG A 201 -13.32 12.75 -3.70
C ARG A 201 -13.71 11.83 -4.84
N PRO A 202 -14.27 10.64 -4.55
CA PRO A 202 -14.82 9.76 -5.57
C PRO A 202 -16.01 10.43 -6.28
N ARG A 203 -16.12 10.22 -7.60
CA ARG A 203 -17.22 10.72 -8.45
C ARG A 203 -17.99 9.60 -9.08
N GLU A 204 -17.28 8.57 -9.47
CA GLU A 204 -17.78 7.38 -10.15
C GLU A 204 -16.99 6.16 -9.64
N TYR A 205 -17.41 4.97 -10.06
CA TYR A 205 -16.80 3.72 -9.66
C TYR A 205 -16.71 2.78 -10.86
N ILE A 206 -15.71 1.91 -10.87
CA ILE A 206 -15.61 0.83 -11.85
C ILE A 206 -15.76 -0.49 -11.13
N VAL A 207 -16.68 -1.30 -11.58
CA VAL A 207 -16.91 -2.66 -11.08
C VAL A 207 -16.31 -3.64 -12.07
N TYR A 208 -15.30 -4.37 -11.64
CA TYR A 208 -14.64 -5.43 -12.40
C TYR A 208 -15.26 -6.78 -12.06
N THR A 209 -15.56 -7.59 -13.07
CA THR A 209 -16.17 -8.90 -12.91
C THR A 209 -15.24 -9.99 -13.42
N ARG A 210 -15.15 -11.08 -12.68
CA ARG A 210 -14.46 -12.32 -13.07
C ARG A 210 -15.40 -13.50 -12.93
N ILE A 211 -15.38 -14.42 -13.88
CA ILE A 211 -16.16 -15.66 -13.83
C ILE A 211 -15.20 -16.84 -13.70
N GLY A 212 -15.38 -17.63 -12.64
CA GLY A 212 -14.54 -18.77 -12.34
C GLY A 212 -13.06 -18.40 -12.24
N TYR A 213 -12.20 -19.14 -12.91
CA TYR A 213 -10.74 -18.95 -12.95
C TYR A 213 -10.25 -17.98 -14.05
N GLY A 214 -11.16 -17.29 -14.73
CA GLY A 214 -10.79 -16.31 -15.75
C GLY A 214 -10.09 -15.07 -15.22
N GLY A 215 -9.74 -14.15 -16.11
CA GLY A 215 -9.31 -12.81 -15.75
C GLY A 215 -10.50 -11.90 -15.40
N PHE A 216 -10.23 -10.77 -14.74
CA PHE A 216 -11.23 -9.71 -14.63
C PHE A 216 -11.46 -9.06 -16.01
N ASP A 217 -12.69 -8.63 -16.25
CA ASP A 217 -13.08 -7.87 -17.43
C ASP A 217 -12.49 -6.45 -17.43
N ASN A 218 -12.87 -5.63 -18.42
CA ASN A 218 -12.41 -4.24 -18.51
C ASN A 218 -13.19 -3.28 -17.60
N GLY A 219 -14.08 -3.80 -16.76
CA GLY A 219 -14.86 -3.04 -15.79
C GLY A 219 -16.09 -2.35 -16.37
N THR A 220 -17.05 -2.11 -15.50
CA THR A 220 -18.29 -1.36 -15.80
C THR A 220 -18.30 -0.09 -14.97
N LEU A 221 -18.35 1.07 -15.63
CA LEU A 221 -18.44 2.37 -14.98
C LEU A 221 -19.86 2.60 -14.44
N VAL A 222 -19.96 3.01 -13.16
CA VAL A 222 -21.23 3.34 -12.50
C VAL A 222 -21.08 4.64 -11.69
N SER A 223 -22.17 5.41 -11.65
CA SER A 223 -22.18 6.74 -10.99
C SER A 223 -22.59 6.69 -9.50
N LYS A 224 -23.05 5.54 -9.03
CA LYS A 224 -23.51 5.35 -7.64
C LYS A 224 -22.73 4.22 -6.99
N PRO A 225 -22.60 4.18 -5.65
CA PRO A 225 -21.97 3.09 -4.93
C PRO A 225 -22.90 1.85 -4.86
N TYR A 226 -23.39 1.44 -6.00
CA TYR A 226 -24.32 0.34 -6.19
C TYR A 226 -24.22 -0.23 -7.60
N TYR A 227 -24.26 -1.55 -7.71
CA TYR A 227 -24.33 -2.25 -8.99
C TYR A 227 -25.23 -3.48 -8.89
N SER A 228 -26.09 -3.69 -9.88
CA SER A 228 -26.91 -4.90 -9.96
C SER A 228 -26.57 -5.67 -11.24
N VAL A 229 -26.27 -6.94 -11.10
CA VAL A 229 -25.85 -7.80 -12.20
C VAL A 229 -26.63 -9.10 -12.22
N LYS A 230 -27.00 -9.55 -13.41
CA LYS A 230 -27.59 -10.86 -13.62
C LYS A 230 -26.49 -11.92 -13.71
N VAL A 231 -26.66 -13.02 -12.97
CA VAL A 231 -25.69 -14.12 -12.91
C VAL A 231 -26.30 -15.43 -13.39
N GLU A 232 -25.45 -16.29 -13.91
CA GLU A 232 -25.82 -17.65 -14.30
C GLU A 232 -25.66 -18.60 -13.11
N PRO A 233 -26.73 -19.33 -12.70
CA PRO A 233 -26.61 -20.32 -11.65
C PRO A 233 -25.63 -21.44 -12.01
N GLY A 234 -24.75 -21.76 -11.06
CA GLY A 234 -23.74 -22.78 -11.25
C GLY A 234 -22.32 -22.22 -11.50
N LEU A 235 -22.21 -20.90 -11.72
CA LEU A 235 -20.91 -20.22 -11.87
C LEU A 235 -20.59 -19.36 -10.65
N VAL A 236 -19.33 -19.33 -10.27
CA VAL A 236 -18.82 -18.38 -9.25
C VAL A 236 -18.43 -17.09 -9.94
N TYR A 237 -18.95 -15.98 -9.45
CA TYR A 237 -18.61 -14.63 -9.87
C TYR A 237 -17.75 -13.97 -8.80
N SER A 238 -16.71 -13.28 -9.21
CA SER A 238 -15.88 -12.46 -8.32
C SER A 238 -15.90 -11.01 -8.78
N PHE A 239 -15.88 -10.09 -7.85
CA PHE A 239 -15.94 -8.67 -8.10
C PHE A 239 -14.89 -7.94 -7.29
N LYS A 240 -14.36 -6.85 -7.85
CA LYS A 240 -13.61 -5.83 -7.14
C LYS A 240 -14.08 -4.47 -7.65
N VAL A 241 -13.98 -3.47 -6.82
CA VAL A 241 -14.47 -2.12 -7.11
C VAL A 241 -13.35 -1.11 -6.93
N THR A 242 -13.27 -0.15 -7.84
CA THR A 242 -12.41 1.03 -7.70
C THR A 242 -13.24 2.30 -7.68
N ALA A 243 -12.74 3.33 -7.03
CA ALA A 243 -13.30 4.67 -7.09
C ALA A 243 -12.56 5.50 -8.13
N VAL A 244 -13.28 6.38 -8.82
CA VAL A 244 -12.74 7.19 -9.92
C VAL A 244 -13.10 8.66 -9.74
N ASN A 245 -12.18 9.53 -10.10
CA ASN A 245 -12.39 10.95 -10.32
C ASN A 245 -11.52 11.43 -11.48
N ARG A 246 -11.46 12.75 -11.72
CA ARG A 246 -10.64 13.32 -12.80
C ARG A 246 -9.13 13.17 -12.59
N GLY A 247 -8.69 12.83 -11.36
CA GLY A 247 -7.29 12.57 -11.02
C GLY A 247 -6.85 11.14 -11.29
N GLY A 248 -7.81 10.25 -11.53
CA GLY A 248 -7.51 8.84 -11.84
C GLY A 248 -8.38 7.85 -11.08
N GLU A 249 -7.95 6.62 -11.09
CA GLU A 249 -8.59 5.46 -10.48
C GLU A 249 -7.85 5.03 -9.23
N SER A 250 -8.58 4.69 -8.17
CA SER A 250 -8.03 4.22 -6.89
C SER A 250 -7.43 2.82 -7.02
N PHE A 251 -6.67 2.37 -6.02
CA PHE A 251 -6.47 0.94 -5.82
C PHE A 251 -7.83 0.24 -5.63
N PRO A 252 -7.95 -1.05 -6.02
CA PRO A 252 -9.19 -1.79 -5.87
C PRO A 252 -9.52 -2.10 -4.41
N SER A 253 -10.81 -2.40 -4.17
CA SER A 253 -11.27 -3.11 -2.97
C SER A 253 -10.66 -4.52 -2.91
N GLU A 254 -10.91 -5.22 -1.81
CA GLU A 254 -10.77 -6.68 -1.74
C GLU A 254 -11.59 -7.36 -2.85
N ILE A 255 -11.25 -8.61 -3.15
CA ILE A 255 -12.01 -9.42 -4.11
C ILE A 255 -13.09 -10.18 -3.35
N LEU A 256 -14.35 -9.85 -3.60
CA LEU A 256 -15.50 -10.58 -3.09
C LEU A 256 -16.10 -11.47 -4.15
N SER A 257 -16.67 -12.60 -3.72
CA SER A 257 -17.24 -13.58 -4.62
C SER A 257 -18.66 -13.97 -4.22
N ALA A 258 -19.43 -14.47 -5.19
CA ALA A 258 -20.76 -14.97 -4.97
C ALA A 258 -21.07 -16.15 -5.91
N TYR A 259 -21.96 -17.00 -5.47
CA TYR A 259 -22.40 -18.16 -6.21
C TYR A 259 -23.87 -18.44 -5.99
N LYS A 260 -24.60 -18.69 -7.06
CA LYS A 260 -25.98 -19.15 -7.03
C LYS A 260 -26.04 -20.61 -7.41
N ALA A 261 -26.41 -21.48 -6.47
CA ALA A 261 -26.60 -22.89 -6.73
C ALA A 261 -27.79 -23.12 -7.67
N LYS A 262 -27.69 -24.09 -8.58
CA LYS A 262 -28.83 -24.52 -9.45
C LYS A 262 -29.98 -25.06 -8.63
N ARG A 263 -29.67 -25.73 -7.51
CA ARG A 263 -30.64 -26.24 -6.51
C ARG A 263 -30.15 -25.79 -5.13
N GLU A 264 -30.67 -24.65 -4.68
CA GLU A 264 -30.33 -24.06 -3.42
C GLU A 264 -31.05 -24.76 -2.27
N ARG A 265 -30.29 -25.19 -1.26
CA ARG A 265 -30.81 -25.63 0.04
C ARG A 265 -30.77 -24.49 1.06
N GLU A 266 -29.61 -23.88 1.21
CA GLU A 266 -29.36 -22.81 2.16
C GLU A 266 -28.36 -21.81 1.60
N ARG A 267 -28.20 -20.68 2.28
CA ARG A 267 -27.28 -19.59 1.92
C ARG A 267 -26.19 -19.47 2.97
N ILE A 268 -25.00 -19.24 2.49
CA ILE A 268 -23.80 -19.02 3.31
C ILE A 268 -23.35 -17.58 3.10
N LEU A 269 -22.97 -16.91 4.18
CA LEU A 269 -22.24 -15.67 4.12
C LEU A 269 -20.75 -15.96 4.29
N ILE A 270 -19.90 -15.45 3.40
CA ILE A 270 -18.46 -15.37 3.60
C ILE A 270 -18.13 -13.95 4.04
N VAL A 271 -17.57 -13.78 5.22
CA VAL A 271 -17.05 -12.50 5.71
C VAL A 271 -15.54 -12.50 5.50
N ASN A 272 -15.06 -11.58 4.68
CA ASN A 272 -13.64 -11.38 4.48
C ASN A 272 -13.14 -10.40 5.54
N GLY A 273 -12.50 -10.93 6.58
CA GLY A 273 -11.88 -10.16 7.64
C GLY A 273 -10.36 -10.11 7.52
N PHE A 274 -9.82 -10.43 6.35
CA PHE A 274 -8.41 -10.22 6.04
C PHE A 274 -8.24 -8.86 5.35
N ASP A 275 -7.73 -7.87 6.08
CA ASP A 275 -7.65 -6.49 5.62
C ASP A 275 -6.28 -6.13 5.06
N ARG A 276 -5.23 -6.68 5.63
CA ARG A 276 -3.88 -6.22 5.34
C ARG A 276 -2.82 -7.30 5.53
N ILE A 277 -1.72 -7.11 4.81
CA ILE A 277 -0.47 -7.79 5.13
C ILE A 277 0.13 -7.18 6.40
N SER A 278 0.85 -7.98 7.18
CA SER A 278 1.45 -7.57 8.46
C SER A 278 2.98 -7.56 8.39
N GLY A 279 3.59 -6.65 9.12
CA GLY A 279 5.03 -6.66 9.36
C GLY A 279 5.45 -7.76 10.32
N PRO A 280 6.76 -7.95 10.54
CA PRO A 280 7.29 -8.92 11.51
C PRO A 280 6.95 -8.48 12.94
N ALA A 281 6.97 -9.45 13.87
CA ALA A 281 6.81 -9.17 15.29
C ALA A 281 7.90 -8.24 15.80
N VAL A 282 7.50 -7.29 16.62
CA VAL A 282 8.39 -6.27 17.20
C VAL A 282 8.91 -6.75 18.56
N ILE A 283 10.23 -6.80 18.72
CA ILE A 283 10.89 -6.98 20.02
C ILE A 283 11.18 -5.59 20.59
N ASN A 284 10.61 -5.28 21.74
CA ASN A 284 10.75 -3.98 22.35
C ASN A 284 10.82 -4.11 23.89
N THR A 285 11.99 -4.50 24.40
CA THR A 285 12.29 -4.63 25.82
C THR A 285 13.25 -3.52 26.27
N PRO A 286 13.49 -3.33 27.58
CA PRO A 286 14.43 -2.31 28.06
C PRO A 286 15.85 -2.44 27.53
N ASP A 287 16.29 -3.63 27.22
CA ASP A 287 17.67 -3.97 26.79
C ASP A 287 17.76 -4.43 25.34
N ARG A 288 16.66 -4.91 24.75
CA ARG A 288 16.64 -5.41 23.37
C ARG A 288 15.55 -4.73 22.55
N ALA A 289 15.91 -4.39 21.32
CA ALA A 289 14.98 -3.92 20.32
C ALA A 289 15.27 -4.60 18.98
N GLY A 290 14.25 -4.81 18.16
CA GLY A 290 14.39 -5.44 16.86
C GLY A 290 13.12 -6.08 16.36
N PHE A 291 13.29 -7.06 15.45
CA PHE A 291 12.20 -7.77 14.79
C PHE A 291 12.47 -9.26 14.81
N ASP A 292 11.45 -10.05 15.16
CA ASP A 292 11.51 -11.49 15.18
C ASP A 292 11.15 -12.06 13.80
N LEU A 293 12.11 -12.04 12.89
CA LEU A 293 11.94 -12.53 11.53
C LEU A 293 11.98 -14.08 11.45
N GLU A 294 12.41 -14.76 12.50
CA GLU A 294 12.48 -16.21 12.53
C GLU A 294 11.15 -16.86 12.94
N GLN A 295 10.56 -16.41 14.04
CA GLN A 295 9.32 -16.99 14.56
C GLN A 295 8.06 -16.29 14.04
N ASP A 296 8.17 -14.99 13.75
CA ASP A 296 7.08 -14.19 13.24
C ASP A 296 7.56 -13.19 12.19
N PRO A 297 7.82 -13.64 10.95
CA PRO A 297 8.36 -12.79 9.87
C PRO A 297 7.34 -11.82 9.28
N GLY A 298 6.12 -11.80 9.79
CA GLY A 298 5.01 -11.09 9.20
C GLY A 298 4.23 -11.92 8.17
N VAL A 299 3.29 -11.26 7.50
CA VAL A 299 2.38 -11.90 6.53
C VAL A 299 2.47 -11.15 5.22
N PRO A 300 3.26 -11.61 4.25
CA PRO A 300 3.35 -11.00 2.92
C PRO A 300 2.13 -11.33 2.06
N TYR A 301 2.02 -10.69 0.90
CA TYR A 301 1.08 -11.09 -0.13
C TYR A 301 1.58 -12.37 -0.84
N LEU A 302 0.76 -13.42 -0.82
CA LEU A 302 1.04 -14.76 -1.35
C LEU A 302 2.25 -15.41 -0.66
N SER A 303 3.42 -15.30 -1.22
CA SER A 303 4.67 -15.75 -0.65
C SER A 303 5.79 -14.80 -1.00
N ASN A 304 6.82 -14.76 -0.17
CA ASN A 304 8.01 -13.96 -0.39
C ASN A 304 9.24 -14.80 -0.05
N ILE A 305 10.35 -14.48 -0.68
CA ILE A 305 11.65 -15.09 -0.37
C ILE A 305 12.45 -14.10 0.46
N SER A 306 12.93 -14.52 1.62
CA SER A 306 13.79 -13.70 2.46
C SER A 306 15.17 -13.52 1.82
N PHE A 307 15.69 -12.31 1.86
CA PHE A 307 17.05 -11.96 1.45
C PHE A 307 17.95 -11.59 2.64
N CYS A 308 17.43 -11.73 3.85
CA CYS A 308 18.13 -11.36 5.08
C CYS A 308 17.87 -12.41 6.17
N GLY A 309 18.47 -12.20 7.32
CA GLY A 309 18.24 -12.96 8.54
C GLY A 309 17.53 -12.14 9.60
N VAL A 310 17.68 -12.56 10.83
CA VAL A 310 17.10 -11.92 12.01
C VAL A 310 17.64 -10.50 12.17
N GLN A 311 16.75 -9.55 12.35
CA GLN A 311 17.08 -8.15 12.68
C GLN A 311 16.94 -7.91 14.20
N SER A 312 17.77 -8.53 14.99
CA SER A 312 17.73 -8.41 16.45
C SER A 312 18.80 -7.48 17.03
N GLY A 313 19.54 -6.78 16.18
CA GLY A 313 20.74 -6.05 16.58
C GLY A 313 20.52 -4.61 17.08
N PHE A 314 19.29 -4.18 17.35
CA PHE A 314 19.01 -2.87 17.94
C PHE A 314 19.17 -2.92 19.45
N ASN A 315 20.43 -2.85 19.93
CA ASN A 315 20.72 -2.80 21.36
C ASN A 315 20.62 -1.36 21.85
N ARG A 316 19.58 -1.04 22.59
CA ARG A 316 19.33 0.31 23.12
C ARG A 316 20.47 0.84 23.99
N THR A 317 21.13 -0.02 24.72
CA THR A 317 22.22 0.41 25.61
C THR A 317 23.48 0.81 24.84
N GLN A 318 23.59 0.38 23.59
CA GLN A 318 24.70 0.65 22.68
C GLN A 318 24.34 1.65 21.56
N ALA A 319 23.08 1.97 21.38
CA ALA A 319 22.65 2.88 20.31
C ALA A 319 23.42 4.22 20.34
N GLY A 320 23.98 4.59 19.19
CA GLY A 320 24.79 5.80 19.02
C GLY A 320 26.17 5.78 19.64
N LYS A 321 26.64 4.64 20.14
CA LYS A 321 28.04 4.43 20.60
C LYS A 321 28.81 3.70 19.50
N GLU A 322 30.15 3.84 19.51
CA GLU A 322 30.99 3.04 18.62
C GLU A 322 31.06 1.59 19.11
N GLY A 323 31.14 0.65 18.19
CA GLY A 323 31.33 -0.76 18.49
C GLY A 323 30.18 -1.68 18.08
N GLU A 324 30.32 -2.95 18.40
CA GLU A 324 29.34 -3.99 18.08
C GLU A 324 28.02 -3.72 18.82
N GLY A 325 26.91 -3.94 18.09
CA GLY A 325 25.56 -3.71 18.62
C GLY A 325 25.10 -2.23 18.65
N SER A 326 25.94 -1.28 18.22
CA SER A 326 25.58 0.14 18.17
C SER A 326 24.58 0.46 17.05
N LEU A 327 24.57 -0.33 16.00
CA LEU A 327 23.70 -0.19 14.83
C LEU A 327 22.90 -1.46 14.67
N GLY A 328 21.66 -1.32 14.21
CA GLY A 328 20.87 -2.46 13.79
C GLY A 328 21.53 -3.16 12.59
N HIS A 329 21.54 -4.48 12.60
CA HIS A 329 22.01 -5.28 11.48
C HIS A 329 21.11 -6.46 11.22
N SER A 330 21.14 -6.98 10.00
CA SER A 330 20.51 -8.27 9.65
C SER A 330 21.60 -9.28 9.41
N GLY A 331 21.38 -10.51 9.90
CA GLY A 331 22.10 -11.69 9.43
C GLY A 331 21.65 -12.10 8.02
N ASN A 332 22.06 -13.26 7.59
CA ASN A 332 21.64 -13.89 6.33
C ASN A 332 21.13 -15.32 6.53
N GLU A 333 20.86 -15.71 7.75
CA GLU A 333 20.44 -17.06 8.14
C GLU A 333 19.08 -17.47 7.58
N LEU A 334 18.25 -16.51 7.17
CA LEU A 334 16.95 -16.76 6.55
C LEU A 334 16.98 -16.59 5.02
N GLU A 335 18.16 -16.34 4.44
CA GLU A 335 18.30 -16.13 2.99
C GLU A 335 17.78 -17.33 2.21
N GLY A 336 16.85 -17.10 1.29
CA GLY A 336 16.22 -18.15 0.49
C GLY A 336 15.04 -18.87 1.16
N MET A 337 14.72 -18.55 2.42
CA MET A 337 13.51 -19.09 3.06
C MET A 337 12.25 -18.50 2.44
N GLU A 338 11.29 -19.35 2.14
CA GLU A 338 9.96 -18.93 1.69
C GLU A 338 9.09 -18.55 2.89
N ILE A 339 8.62 -17.31 2.89
CA ILE A 339 7.65 -16.80 3.87
C ILE A 339 6.28 -16.89 3.23
N ALA A 340 5.45 -17.82 3.68
CA ALA A 340 4.08 -17.97 3.23
C ALA A 340 3.22 -16.81 3.76
N GLY A 341 2.33 -16.31 2.93
CA GLY A 341 1.44 -15.20 3.26
C GLY A 341 0.00 -15.45 2.83
N ASN A 342 -0.75 -14.38 2.73
CA ASN A 342 -2.16 -14.39 2.40
C ASN A 342 -2.44 -13.98 0.95
N THR A 343 -3.62 -14.34 0.48
CA THR A 343 -4.20 -13.82 -0.76
C THR A 343 -5.36 -12.90 -0.45
N PHE A 344 -5.61 -11.90 -1.29
CA PHE A 344 -6.83 -11.09 -1.24
C PHE A 344 -8.02 -11.72 -1.99
N ASP A 345 -7.92 -13.00 -2.35
CA ASP A 345 -8.92 -13.75 -3.13
C ASP A 345 -9.53 -14.93 -2.33
N TYR A 346 -9.53 -14.84 -1.02
CA TYR A 346 -10.03 -15.91 -0.14
C TYR A 346 -11.51 -16.22 -0.36
N SER A 347 -12.34 -15.22 -0.60
CA SER A 347 -13.77 -15.42 -0.84
C SER A 347 -14.03 -16.28 -2.08
N PHE A 348 -13.16 -16.22 -3.10
CA PHE A 348 -13.21 -17.14 -4.23
C PHE A 348 -12.75 -18.55 -3.86
N ILE A 349 -11.65 -18.69 -3.13
CA ILE A 349 -11.10 -19.99 -2.75
C ILE A 349 -12.11 -20.78 -1.90
N HIS A 350 -12.64 -20.17 -0.84
CA HIS A 350 -13.67 -20.77 0.00
C HIS A 350 -14.97 -21.01 -0.79
N GLY A 351 -15.35 -20.03 -1.61
CA GLY A 351 -16.50 -20.12 -2.49
C GLY A 351 -16.46 -21.29 -3.47
N LYS A 352 -15.26 -21.66 -3.96
CA LYS A 352 -15.08 -22.86 -4.81
C LYS A 352 -15.33 -24.15 -4.03
N ALA A 353 -14.95 -24.22 -2.76
CA ALA A 353 -15.26 -25.35 -1.91
C ALA A 353 -16.78 -25.47 -1.67
N ILE A 354 -17.47 -24.36 -1.42
CA ILE A 354 -18.93 -24.31 -1.27
C ILE A 354 -19.62 -24.73 -2.59
N GLN A 355 -19.14 -24.25 -3.74
CA GLN A 355 -19.64 -24.67 -5.04
C GLN A 355 -19.52 -26.19 -5.23
N ALA A 356 -18.40 -26.78 -4.84
CA ALA A 356 -18.18 -28.22 -4.96
C ALA A 356 -19.18 -29.06 -4.12
N ALA A 357 -19.63 -28.53 -2.98
CA ALA A 357 -20.67 -29.14 -2.16
C ALA A 357 -22.06 -29.15 -2.86
N GLY A 358 -22.28 -28.27 -3.86
CA GLY A 358 -23.36 -28.33 -4.82
C GLY A 358 -24.77 -27.95 -4.34
N LYS A 359 -24.94 -27.66 -3.04
CA LYS A 359 -26.27 -27.43 -2.42
C LYS A 359 -26.45 -26.04 -1.81
N TYR A 360 -25.38 -25.27 -1.69
CA TYR A 360 -25.37 -23.99 -1.01
C TYR A 360 -25.09 -22.87 -1.99
N SER A 361 -25.84 -21.78 -1.87
CA SER A 361 -25.45 -20.51 -2.49
C SER A 361 -24.65 -19.69 -1.49
N PHE A 362 -23.78 -18.81 -1.95
CA PHE A 362 -23.10 -17.88 -1.07
C PHE A 362 -23.00 -16.48 -1.66
N VAL A 363 -22.88 -15.51 -0.79
CA VAL A 363 -22.42 -14.15 -1.04
C VAL A 363 -21.29 -13.83 -0.07
N SER A 364 -20.54 -12.78 -0.34
CA SER A 364 -19.50 -12.33 0.56
C SER A 364 -19.56 -10.82 0.83
N CYS A 365 -18.98 -10.41 1.93
CA CYS A 365 -18.82 -9.02 2.32
C CYS A 365 -17.48 -8.80 3.02
N SER A 366 -17.06 -7.55 3.14
CA SER A 366 -16.01 -7.16 4.07
C SER A 366 -16.54 -7.22 5.51
N ASP A 367 -15.66 -7.30 6.48
CA ASP A 367 -16.05 -7.28 7.91
C ASP A 367 -16.57 -5.91 8.34
N GLU A 368 -16.04 -4.79 7.79
CA GLU A 368 -16.59 -3.47 8.07
C GLU A 368 -18.06 -3.33 7.61
N ALA A 369 -18.46 -4.06 6.56
CA ALA A 369 -19.87 -4.08 6.16
C ALA A 369 -20.77 -4.73 7.21
N VAL A 370 -20.26 -5.71 7.97
CA VAL A 370 -20.95 -6.31 9.12
C VAL A 370 -20.90 -5.35 10.31
N GLU A 371 -19.74 -4.80 10.62
CA GLU A 371 -19.56 -3.86 11.75
C GLU A 371 -20.45 -2.62 11.65
N ASN A 372 -20.65 -2.14 10.42
CA ASN A 372 -21.49 -0.97 10.14
C ASN A 372 -22.97 -1.32 9.86
N GLY A 373 -23.38 -2.58 10.07
CA GLY A 373 -24.78 -3.01 9.96
C GLY A 373 -25.33 -3.04 8.54
N ILE A 374 -24.47 -3.06 7.52
CA ILE A 374 -24.88 -3.20 6.11
C ILE A 374 -25.25 -4.66 5.81
N VAL A 375 -24.54 -5.58 6.46
CA VAL A 375 -24.81 -7.02 6.42
C VAL A 375 -25.05 -7.50 7.84
N THR A 376 -26.10 -8.29 8.03
CA THR A 376 -26.49 -8.85 9.32
C THR A 376 -26.15 -10.35 9.34
N LEU A 377 -25.40 -10.79 10.34
CA LEU A 377 -24.96 -12.20 10.45
C LEU A 377 -26.14 -13.15 10.64
N GLU A 378 -27.14 -12.74 11.40
CA GLU A 378 -28.35 -13.51 11.71
C GLU A 378 -29.21 -13.85 10.49
N ASP A 379 -29.06 -13.13 9.38
CA ASP A 379 -29.76 -13.41 8.14
C ASP A 379 -29.25 -14.68 7.44
N TYR A 380 -28.16 -15.27 7.92
CA TYR A 380 -27.50 -16.42 7.32
C TYR A 380 -27.36 -17.58 8.31
N PRO A 381 -27.82 -18.78 7.97
CA PRO A 381 -27.70 -19.95 8.83
C PRO A 381 -26.27 -20.45 9.00
N ILE A 382 -25.38 -20.06 8.10
CA ILE A 382 -23.97 -20.41 8.10
C ILE A 382 -23.14 -19.18 7.73
N VAL A 383 -22.15 -18.87 8.56
CA VAL A 383 -21.19 -17.79 8.33
C VAL A 383 -19.78 -18.39 8.30
N ASP A 384 -19.06 -18.12 7.24
CA ASP A 384 -17.64 -18.45 7.06
C ASP A 384 -16.83 -17.15 7.21
N TYR A 385 -16.24 -16.94 8.39
CA TYR A 385 -15.45 -15.75 8.68
C TYR A 385 -13.97 -16.03 8.45
N ILE A 386 -13.37 -15.33 7.48
CA ILE A 386 -12.01 -15.56 7.01
C ILE A 386 -11.08 -14.49 7.60
N LEU A 387 -10.16 -14.91 8.46
CA LEU A 387 -9.12 -14.05 9.01
C LEU A 387 -7.76 -14.23 8.31
N GLY A 388 -7.61 -15.31 7.53
CA GLY A 388 -6.31 -15.64 6.95
C GLY A 388 -5.24 -15.76 8.04
N LEU A 389 -4.11 -15.12 7.82
CA LEU A 389 -3.03 -14.97 8.80
C LEU A 389 -3.02 -13.57 9.44
N GLU A 390 -4.16 -12.90 9.52
CA GLU A 390 -4.28 -11.60 10.17
C GLU A 390 -3.85 -11.69 11.64
N LYS A 391 -3.04 -10.74 12.09
CA LYS A 391 -2.45 -10.72 13.45
C LYS A 391 -2.83 -9.52 14.27
N GLU A 392 -3.35 -8.48 13.62
CA GLU A 392 -3.64 -7.20 14.22
C GLU A 392 -5.01 -6.71 13.82
N ASP A 393 -5.71 -6.08 14.75
CA ASP A 393 -6.88 -5.25 14.43
C ASP A 393 -6.37 -3.92 13.81
N PRO A 394 -6.70 -3.61 12.54
CA PRO A 394 -6.25 -2.39 11.87
C PRO A 394 -6.69 -1.12 12.60
N ALA A 395 -7.85 -1.13 13.21
CA ALA A 395 -8.41 0.04 13.90
C ALA A 395 -7.67 0.36 15.20
N THR A 396 -7.28 -0.66 15.96
CA THR A 396 -6.64 -0.50 17.27
C THR A 396 -5.13 -0.69 17.22
N LYS A 397 -4.61 -1.30 16.14
CA LYS A 397 -3.21 -1.75 16.01
C LYS A 397 -2.77 -2.64 17.19
N ALA A 398 -3.72 -3.33 17.78
CA ALA A 398 -3.46 -4.26 18.88
C ALA A 398 -2.98 -5.58 18.32
N TYR A 399 -1.72 -5.89 18.57
CA TYR A 399 -1.11 -7.15 18.16
C TYR A 399 -1.88 -8.35 18.73
N TYR A 400 -2.09 -9.38 17.92
CA TYR A 400 -2.93 -10.56 18.21
C TYR A 400 -4.42 -10.28 18.49
N LYS A 401 -4.91 -9.12 18.11
CA LYS A 401 -6.32 -8.81 18.21
C LYS A 401 -6.92 -8.68 16.80
N THR A 402 -7.38 -9.80 16.27
CA THR A 402 -7.90 -9.89 14.90
C THR A 402 -9.38 -9.51 14.76
N PHE A 403 -10.13 -9.54 15.87
CA PHE A 403 -11.50 -9.08 15.88
C PHE A 403 -11.59 -7.70 16.56
N SER A 404 -12.19 -6.76 15.88
CA SER A 404 -12.54 -5.48 16.48
C SER A 404 -13.53 -5.65 17.65
N SER A 405 -13.60 -4.69 18.54
CA SER A 405 -14.58 -4.75 19.64
C SER A 405 -16.04 -4.75 19.15
N PRO A 406 -16.43 -4.04 18.07
CA PRO A 406 -17.74 -4.22 17.46
C PRO A 406 -17.99 -5.65 16.98
N MET A 407 -17.03 -6.23 16.23
CA MET A 407 -17.18 -7.59 15.71
C MET A 407 -17.30 -8.65 16.81
N GLN A 408 -16.50 -8.53 17.88
CA GLN A 408 -16.62 -9.43 19.03
C GLN A 408 -18.04 -9.43 19.64
N ARG A 409 -18.67 -8.25 19.75
CA ARG A 409 -20.05 -8.14 20.23
C ARG A 409 -21.06 -8.79 19.30
N LEU A 410 -20.91 -8.57 17.98
CA LEU A 410 -21.79 -9.17 16.96
C LEU A 410 -21.71 -10.68 16.95
N ILE A 411 -20.50 -11.26 16.97
CA ILE A 411 -20.30 -12.71 17.03
C ILE A 411 -20.90 -13.28 18.33
N THR A 412 -20.68 -12.61 19.47
CA THR A 412 -21.23 -13.07 20.75
C THR A 412 -22.76 -13.05 20.74
N SER A 413 -23.39 -12.05 20.15
CA SER A 413 -24.86 -12.01 20.03
C SER A 413 -25.40 -13.14 19.17
N CYS A 414 -24.73 -13.48 18.06
CA CYS A 414 -25.11 -14.59 17.20
C CYS A 414 -24.99 -15.98 17.85
N LEU A 415 -24.05 -16.15 18.78
CA LEU A 415 -23.80 -17.45 19.45
C LEU A 415 -24.73 -17.69 20.65
N LEU A 416 -25.54 -16.72 21.05
CA LEU A 416 -26.46 -16.82 22.17
C LEU A 416 -27.89 -17.26 21.76
N TYR A 417 -28.08 -17.59 20.51
CA TYR A 417 -29.28 -18.19 19.94
C TYR A 417 -28.93 -19.56 19.33
#